data_4a1385409c466a9000cd503e2a2b136d
#
_entry.id   4a1385409c466a9000cd503e2a2b136d
#
_cell.length_a   1.000
_cell.length_b   1.000
_cell.length_c   1.000
_cell.angle_alpha   90.00
_cell.angle_beta   90.00
_cell.angle_gamma   90.00
#
_symmetry.space_group_name_H-M   'P 1'
#
loop_
_entity.id
_entity.type
_entity.pdbx_description
1 polymer ?
#
loop_
_entity_poly.entity_id
_entity_poly.type
_entity_poly.pdbx_seq_one_letter_code
_entity_poly.pdbx_strand_id
1 'polypeptide(L)'
;QEELIRTNPAVGCKLPPKRGREMQVLGREELQRFLIQAQAEGYYELFLLDLCTGLRRGELLALQWDDLDFKTGALTVNKQIYEVRGQLQVSVPKTRASIRRLVLPPGVVEVLRQYRETVDSRWMFPSPVKEDIPITPGAVRRRLQIILERAGCKKIRFHDLRHTFATLSLENGMDVKTLSAMLGHVSAATTLDIYT
;
A
#
# COMPACT_ATOMS: atom_id res chain seq x y z
N GLN A 1 -17.19 23.99 25.36
CA GLN A 1 -17.11 22.50 25.41
C GLN A 1 -18.05 22.08 26.53
N GLU A 2 -19.13 21.40 26.19
CA GLU A 2 -20.03 20.79 27.18
C GLU A 2 -19.28 19.57 27.75
N GLU A 3 -18.93 19.62 29.03
CA GLU A 3 -18.42 18.46 29.76
C GLU A 3 -19.58 17.47 30.02
N LEU A 4 -19.77 16.55 29.08
CA LEU A 4 -20.82 15.53 29.17
C LEU A 4 -20.57 14.48 30.26
N ILE A 5 -19.33 14.33 30.72
CA ILE A 5 -18.94 13.41 31.79
C ILE A 5 -17.83 14.06 32.65
N ARG A 6 -17.97 14.01 33.99
CA ARG A 6 -17.01 14.57 34.94
C ARG A 6 -15.73 13.74 35.09
N THR A 7 -15.78 12.46 34.80
CA THR A 7 -14.65 11.54 34.92
C THR A 7 -14.65 10.59 33.71
N ASN A 8 -13.45 10.27 33.21
CA ASN A 8 -13.33 9.29 32.12
C ASN A 8 -13.72 7.88 32.63
N PRO A 9 -14.84 7.28 32.17
CA PRO A 9 -15.29 5.97 32.64
C PRO A 9 -14.36 4.81 32.25
N ALA A 10 -13.38 5.05 31.36
CA ALA A 10 -12.40 4.05 30.96
C ALA A 10 -11.16 4.00 31.85
N VAL A 11 -11.06 4.90 32.85
CA VAL A 11 -9.96 4.85 33.85
C VAL A 11 -10.07 3.56 34.64
N GLY A 12 -9.01 2.75 34.61
CA GLY A 12 -8.97 1.44 35.29
C GLY A 12 -9.49 0.25 34.46
N CYS A 13 -10.01 0.46 33.27
CA CYS A 13 -10.36 -0.65 32.38
C CYS A 13 -9.12 -1.43 31.97
N LYS A 14 -9.06 -2.72 32.30
CA LYS A 14 -8.03 -3.65 31.80
C LYS A 14 -8.37 -4.02 30.37
N LEU A 15 -7.56 -3.54 29.42
CA LEU A 15 -7.68 -3.98 28.04
C LEU A 15 -7.27 -5.46 27.94
N PRO A 16 -7.98 -6.28 27.15
CA PRO A 16 -7.55 -7.64 26.89
C PRO A 16 -6.16 -7.62 26.23
N PRO A 17 -5.32 -8.63 26.50
CA PRO A 17 -4.00 -8.70 25.89
C PRO A 17 -4.12 -8.68 24.37
N LYS A 18 -3.39 -7.77 23.73
CA LYS A 18 -3.34 -7.64 22.28
C LYS A 18 -2.65 -8.89 21.72
N ARG A 19 -3.40 -9.90 21.30
CA ARG A 19 -2.85 -11.02 20.54
C ARG A 19 -2.40 -10.47 19.19
N GLY A 20 -1.10 -10.22 19.05
CA GLY A 20 -0.51 -9.89 17.75
C GLY A 20 -0.79 -11.04 16.78
N ARG A 21 -1.44 -10.75 15.65
CA ARG A 21 -1.47 -11.72 14.57
C ARG A 21 -0.09 -11.73 13.93
N GLU A 22 0.46 -12.92 13.80
CA GLU A 22 1.72 -13.14 13.10
C GLU A 22 1.68 -12.53 11.69
N MET A 23 2.74 -11.86 11.29
CA MET A 23 2.88 -11.31 9.95
C MET A 23 3.01 -12.45 8.95
N GLN A 24 2.27 -12.36 7.86
CA GLN A 24 2.34 -13.34 6.78
C GLN A 24 3.05 -12.72 5.58
N VAL A 25 4.21 -13.26 5.20
CA VAL A 25 5.02 -12.80 4.08
C VAL A 25 4.93 -13.81 2.95
N LEU A 26 4.71 -13.37 1.71
CA LEU A 26 4.76 -14.26 0.55
C LEU A 26 6.22 -14.62 0.23
N GLY A 27 6.51 -15.90 0.07
CA GLY A 27 7.80 -16.37 -0.42
C GLY A 27 7.98 -16.08 -1.92
N ARG A 28 9.22 -16.22 -2.43
CA ARG A 28 9.54 -15.91 -3.84
C ARG A 28 8.67 -16.64 -4.86
N GLU A 29 8.45 -17.93 -4.66
CA GLU A 29 7.60 -18.73 -5.55
C GLU A 29 6.12 -18.32 -5.48
N GLU A 30 5.62 -18.01 -4.27
CA GLU A 30 4.26 -17.51 -4.09
C GLU A 30 4.09 -16.16 -4.79
N LEU A 31 5.08 -15.25 -4.68
CA LEU A 31 5.06 -13.94 -5.36
C LEU A 31 5.01 -14.09 -6.88
N GLN A 32 5.77 -15.02 -7.43
CA GLN A 32 5.75 -15.27 -8.87
C GLN A 32 4.36 -15.75 -9.33
N ARG A 33 3.79 -16.75 -8.67
CA ARG A 33 2.43 -17.23 -8.97
C ARG A 33 1.38 -16.14 -8.79
N PHE A 34 1.51 -15.36 -7.71
CA PHE A 34 0.63 -14.24 -7.41
C PHE A 34 0.64 -13.17 -8.52
N LEU A 35 1.83 -12.76 -8.99
CA LEU A 35 1.96 -11.74 -10.05
C LEU A 35 1.46 -12.26 -11.40
N ILE A 36 1.70 -13.53 -11.75
CA ILE A 36 1.14 -14.16 -12.95
C ILE A 36 -0.39 -14.13 -12.90
N GLN A 37 -0.98 -14.52 -11.76
CA GLN A 37 -2.43 -14.48 -11.60
C GLN A 37 -2.98 -13.06 -11.58
N ALA A 38 -2.26 -12.11 -10.96
CA ALA A 38 -2.63 -10.70 -10.97
C ALA A 38 -2.66 -10.13 -12.39
N GLN A 39 -1.74 -10.56 -13.25
CA GLN A 39 -1.72 -10.19 -14.68
C GLN A 39 -2.95 -10.74 -15.41
N ALA A 40 -3.28 -11.99 -15.20
CA ALA A 40 -4.47 -12.61 -15.80
C ALA A 40 -5.79 -11.93 -15.36
N GLU A 41 -5.79 -11.28 -14.20
CA GLU A 41 -6.95 -10.57 -13.64
C GLU A 41 -6.94 -9.05 -13.94
N GLY A 42 -5.89 -8.52 -14.62
CA GLY A 42 -5.76 -7.09 -14.92
C GLY A 42 -5.40 -6.22 -13.72
N TYR A 43 -4.64 -6.77 -12.74
CA TYR A 43 -4.20 -6.06 -11.54
C TYR A 43 -2.67 -6.12 -11.34
N TYR A 44 -1.93 -6.50 -12.38
CA TYR A 44 -0.49 -6.67 -12.32
C TYR A 44 0.23 -5.39 -11.88
N GLU A 45 -0.05 -4.28 -12.54
CA GLU A 45 0.62 -3.00 -12.33
C GLU A 45 0.37 -2.46 -10.92
N LEU A 46 -0.85 -2.64 -10.42
CA LEU A 46 -1.21 -2.23 -9.07
C LEU A 46 -0.39 -3.00 -8.01
N PHE A 47 -0.35 -4.33 -8.12
CA PHE A 47 0.35 -5.14 -7.15
C PHE A 47 1.87 -5.11 -7.35
N LEU A 48 2.36 -4.95 -8.57
CA LEU A 48 3.78 -4.72 -8.85
C LEU A 48 4.26 -3.44 -8.16
N LEU A 49 3.54 -2.34 -8.33
CA LEU A 49 3.90 -1.07 -7.70
C LEU A 49 3.86 -1.16 -6.17
N ASP A 50 2.86 -1.83 -5.59
CA ASP A 50 2.79 -2.04 -4.14
C ASP A 50 3.98 -2.85 -3.62
N LEU A 51 4.33 -3.95 -4.30
CA LEU A 51 5.46 -4.82 -3.97
C LEU A 51 6.84 -4.19 -4.22
N CYS A 52 6.93 -3.14 -5.04
CA CYS A 52 8.17 -2.39 -5.28
C CYS A 52 8.34 -1.16 -4.37
N THR A 53 7.28 -0.72 -3.71
CA THR A 53 7.29 0.53 -2.94
C THR A 53 6.88 0.37 -1.49
N GLY A 54 6.14 -0.68 -1.17
CA GLY A 54 5.59 -0.91 0.16
C GLY A 54 4.63 0.19 0.62
N LEU A 55 3.91 0.84 -0.29
CA LEU A 55 2.98 1.92 0.02
C LEU A 55 1.85 1.43 0.94
N ARG A 56 1.31 2.34 1.75
CA ARG A 56 0.03 2.04 2.41
C ARG A 56 -1.07 1.97 1.37
N ARG A 57 -2.02 1.04 1.54
CA ARG A 57 -3.13 0.87 0.59
C ARG A 57 -3.79 2.19 0.18
N GLY A 58 -4.07 3.07 1.14
CA GLY A 58 -4.69 4.36 0.85
C GLY A 58 -3.79 5.31 0.05
N GLU A 59 -2.47 5.23 0.22
CA GLU A 59 -1.49 5.99 -0.55
C GLU A 59 -1.43 5.46 -1.99
N LEU A 60 -1.29 4.15 -2.16
CA LEU A 60 -1.25 3.48 -3.47
C LEU A 60 -2.48 3.84 -4.32
N LEU A 61 -3.68 3.73 -3.75
CA LEU A 61 -4.92 3.98 -4.47
C LEU A 61 -5.19 5.46 -4.73
N ALA A 62 -4.47 6.37 -4.05
CA ALA A 62 -4.56 7.80 -4.26
C ALA A 62 -3.64 8.32 -5.37
N LEU A 63 -2.77 7.47 -5.93
CA LEU A 63 -1.81 7.88 -6.95
C LEU A 63 -2.51 8.32 -8.24
N GLN A 64 -2.01 9.42 -8.78
CA GLN A 64 -2.36 9.95 -10.07
C GLN A 64 -1.15 9.93 -11.01
N TRP A 65 -1.37 9.99 -12.31
CA TRP A 65 -0.26 10.00 -13.27
C TRP A 65 0.68 11.17 -13.10
N ASP A 66 0.20 12.32 -12.62
CA ASP A 66 1.02 13.51 -12.34
C ASP A 66 1.91 13.34 -11.10
N ASP A 67 1.71 12.30 -10.29
CA ASP A 67 2.60 11.97 -9.18
C ASP A 67 3.88 11.25 -9.63
N LEU A 68 3.94 10.74 -10.87
CA LEU A 68 5.09 10.03 -11.44
C LEU A 68 5.77 10.82 -12.55
N ASP A 69 7.02 11.17 -12.33
CA ASP A 69 7.89 11.66 -13.38
C ASP A 69 8.51 10.48 -14.15
N PHE A 70 8.02 10.24 -15.35
CA PHE A 70 8.48 9.14 -16.21
C PHE A 70 9.92 9.30 -16.73
N LYS A 71 10.52 10.49 -16.63
CA LYS A 71 11.92 10.73 -17.06
C LYS A 71 12.89 10.31 -15.96
N THR A 72 12.57 10.63 -14.72
CA THR A 72 13.43 10.40 -13.57
C THR A 72 13.05 9.16 -12.76
N GLY A 73 11.85 8.60 -12.98
CA GLY A 73 11.27 7.53 -12.17
C GLY A 73 10.81 8.00 -10.78
N ALA A 74 10.79 9.31 -10.53
CA ALA A 74 10.42 9.85 -9.23
C ALA A 74 8.91 9.81 -9.01
N LEU A 75 8.48 9.05 -8.01
CA LEU A 75 7.09 8.93 -7.56
C LEU A 75 6.90 9.77 -6.28
N THR A 76 5.95 10.71 -6.30
CA THR A 76 5.61 11.56 -5.17
C THR A 76 4.40 11.00 -4.42
N VAL A 77 4.55 10.67 -3.15
CA VAL A 77 3.47 10.21 -2.27
C VAL A 77 3.05 11.37 -1.39
N ASN A 78 1.94 12.01 -1.72
CA ASN A 78 1.46 13.25 -1.07
C ASN A 78 -0.03 13.22 -0.71
N LYS A 79 -0.72 12.12 -0.92
CA LYS A 79 -2.15 11.95 -0.63
C LYS A 79 -2.49 10.52 -0.27
N GLN A 80 -3.64 10.34 0.33
CA GLN A 80 -4.20 9.02 0.65
C GLN A 80 -5.72 9.02 0.49
N ILE A 81 -6.27 7.84 0.22
CA ILE A 81 -7.70 7.60 0.16
C ILE A 81 -8.13 6.79 1.37
N TYR A 82 -9.27 7.12 1.93
CA TYR A 82 -9.99 6.32 2.90
C TYR A 82 -11.49 6.37 2.60
N GLU A 83 -12.22 5.44 3.17
CA GLU A 83 -13.66 5.34 2.99
C GLU A 83 -14.36 5.63 4.32
N VAL A 84 -15.27 6.61 4.29
CA VAL A 84 -16.12 6.97 5.43
C VAL A 84 -17.57 6.86 5.01
N ARG A 85 -18.32 6.02 5.68
CA ARG A 85 -19.77 5.80 5.41
C ARG A 85 -20.04 5.51 3.92
N GLY A 86 -19.21 4.70 3.29
CA GLY A 86 -19.34 4.32 1.87
C GLY A 86 -18.89 5.39 0.86
N GLN A 87 -18.39 6.53 1.32
CA GLN A 87 -17.87 7.59 0.47
C GLN A 87 -16.34 7.61 0.50
N LEU A 88 -15.72 7.67 -0.68
CA LEU A 88 -14.28 7.88 -0.80
C LEU A 88 -13.92 9.31 -0.48
N GLN A 89 -12.93 9.47 0.37
CA GLN A 89 -12.35 10.76 0.69
C GLN A 89 -10.85 10.72 0.38
N VAL A 90 -10.37 11.76 -0.30
CA VAL A 90 -8.96 12.00 -0.54
C VAL A 90 -8.47 12.98 0.52
N SER A 91 -7.42 12.66 1.23
CA SER A 91 -6.79 13.59 2.16
C SER A 91 -5.32 13.77 1.85
N VAL A 92 -4.86 15.00 2.06
CA VAL A 92 -3.43 15.32 2.09
C VAL A 92 -2.91 15.00 3.49
N PRO A 93 -1.72 14.44 3.64
CA PRO A 93 -1.12 14.19 4.95
C PRO A 93 -1.04 15.47 5.79
N LYS A 94 -1.36 15.35 7.08
CA LYS A 94 -1.35 16.50 8.00
C LYS A 94 0.03 17.12 8.24
N THR A 95 1.10 16.40 7.93
CA THR A 95 2.49 16.86 8.12
C THR A 95 3.29 16.75 6.83
N ARG A 96 4.20 17.69 6.60
CA ARG A 96 5.16 17.64 5.47
C ARG A 96 6.05 16.40 5.52
N ALA A 97 6.34 15.87 6.70
CA ALA A 97 7.12 14.64 6.88
C ALA A 97 6.45 13.39 6.31
N SER A 98 5.14 13.44 6.07
CA SER A 98 4.39 12.35 5.44
C SER A 98 4.43 12.41 3.90
N ILE A 99 4.92 13.51 3.33
CA ILE A 99 5.15 13.64 1.89
C ILE A 99 6.56 13.11 1.62
N ARG A 100 6.66 12.12 0.75
CA ARG A 100 7.93 11.51 0.38
C ARG A 100 8.03 11.25 -1.12
N ARG A 101 9.24 11.20 -1.61
CA ARG A 101 9.55 10.84 -3.00
C ARG A 101 10.29 9.51 -2.98
N LEU A 102 9.87 8.61 -3.85
CA LEU A 102 10.49 7.33 -4.10
C LEU A 102 11.04 7.36 -5.53
N VAL A 103 12.10 6.61 -5.78
CA VAL A 103 12.59 6.40 -7.15
C VAL A 103 12.26 4.98 -7.53
N LEU A 104 11.46 4.82 -8.57
CA LEU A 104 11.08 3.52 -9.09
C LEU A 104 12.19 2.93 -9.97
N PRO A 105 12.39 1.61 -9.94
CA PRO A 105 13.27 0.93 -10.87
C PRO A 105 12.83 1.18 -12.33
N PRO A 106 13.78 1.33 -13.29
CA PRO A 106 13.45 1.61 -14.69
C PRO A 106 12.46 0.63 -15.32
N GLY A 107 12.56 -0.67 -14.99
CA GLY A 107 11.62 -1.68 -15.48
C GLY A 107 10.19 -1.45 -14.98
N VAL A 108 10.01 -0.97 -13.74
CA VAL A 108 8.67 -0.65 -13.20
C VAL A 108 8.11 0.60 -13.88
N VAL A 109 8.96 1.60 -14.14
CA VAL A 109 8.56 2.82 -14.87
C VAL A 109 8.07 2.48 -16.28
N GLU A 110 8.75 1.55 -16.97
CA GLU A 110 8.36 1.12 -18.30
C GLU A 110 7.03 0.37 -18.30
N VAL A 111 6.82 -0.55 -17.37
CA VAL A 111 5.53 -1.23 -17.18
C VAL A 111 4.40 -0.22 -16.94
N LEU A 112 4.62 0.77 -16.09
CA LEU A 112 3.62 1.80 -15.81
C LEU A 112 3.38 2.73 -17.01
N ARG A 113 4.40 2.97 -17.84
CA ARG A 113 4.27 3.74 -19.08
C ARG A 113 3.33 3.04 -20.08
N GLN A 114 3.55 1.75 -20.30
CA GLN A 114 2.70 0.93 -21.17
C GLN A 114 1.27 0.85 -20.61
N TYR A 115 1.14 0.65 -19.30
CA TYR A 115 -0.16 0.61 -18.66
C TYR A 115 -0.92 1.94 -18.80
N ARG A 116 -0.26 3.07 -18.70
CA ARG A 116 -0.87 4.41 -18.87
C ARG A 116 -1.57 4.56 -20.20
N GLU A 117 -1.04 3.96 -21.28
CA GLU A 117 -1.63 4.01 -22.63
C GLU A 117 -3.01 3.32 -22.69
N THR A 118 -3.28 2.40 -21.75
CA THR A 118 -4.54 1.64 -21.66
C THR A 118 -5.55 2.27 -20.68
N VAL A 119 -5.18 3.33 -19.96
CA VAL A 119 -5.98 3.92 -18.88
C VAL A 119 -6.38 5.34 -19.23
N ASP A 120 -7.66 5.57 -19.50
CA ASP A 120 -8.24 6.90 -19.68
C ASP A 120 -8.77 7.43 -18.34
N SER A 121 -7.88 7.85 -17.46
CA SER A 121 -8.19 8.43 -16.16
C SER A 121 -6.99 9.17 -15.61
N ARG A 122 -7.22 10.18 -14.78
CA ARG A 122 -6.15 10.82 -14.00
C ARG A 122 -5.56 9.89 -12.92
N TRP A 123 -6.35 8.92 -12.45
CA TRP A 123 -5.93 7.96 -11.44
C TRP A 123 -5.09 6.85 -12.07
N MET A 124 -4.01 6.44 -11.41
CA MET A 124 -3.23 5.29 -11.89
C MET A 124 -4.05 4.00 -11.85
N PHE A 125 -4.90 3.86 -10.83
CA PHE A 125 -5.73 2.66 -10.64
C PHE A 125 -7.19 3.06 -10.53
N PRO A 126 -7.87 3.34 -11.65
CA PRO A 126 -9.26 3.77 -11.64
C PRO A 126 -10.21 2.63 -11.29
N SER A 127 -11.42 2.98 -10.88
CA SER A 127 -12.50 2.04 -10.70
C SER A 127 -12.93 1.46 -12.04
N PRO A 128 -13.08 0.13 -12.19
CA PRO A 128 -13.56 -0.46 -13.44
C PRO A 128 -15.08 -0.23 -13.66
N VAL A 129 -15.77 0.33 -12.68
CA VAL A 129 -17.25 0.44 -12.69
C VAL A 129 -17.73 1.89 -12.67
N LYS A 130 -16.95 2.80 -12.11
CA LYS A 130 -17.33 4.21 -11.93
C LYS A 130 -16.29 5.12 -12.57
N GLU A 131 -16.76 6.10 -13.32
CA GLU A 131 -15.89 7.08 -13.97
C GLU A 131 -15.23 8.03 -12.97
N ASP A 132 -14.00 8.42 -13.27
CA ASP A 132 -13.18 9.43 -12.57
C ASP A 132 -13.03 9.23 -11.06
N ILE A 133 -13.16 8.01 -10.58
CA ILE A 133 -12.81 7.67 -9.20
C ILE A 133 -11.79 6.52 -9.17
N PRO A 134 -10.92 6.48 -8.16
CA PRO A 134 -10.00 5.36 -8.01
C PRO A 134 -10.72 4.09 -7.54
N ILE A 135 -10.10 2.95 -7.74
CA ILE A 135 -10.59 1.69 -7.17
C ILE A 135 -10.73 1.80 -5.64
N THR A 136 -11.84 1.30 -5.09
CA THR A 136 -12.08 1.43 -3.65
C THR A 136 -11.20 0.49 -2.81
N PRO A 137 -10.85 0.88 -1.57
CA PRO A 137 -10.11 0.03 -0.65
C PRO A 137 -10.77 -1.33 -0.39
N GLY A 138 -12.10 -1.38 -0.43
CA GLY A 138 -12.86 -2.61 -0.31
C GLY A 138 -12.76 -3.51 -1.53
N ALA A 139 -12.82 -2.92 -2.75
CA ALA A 139 -12.72 -3.66 -4.00
C ALA A 139 -11.34 -4.30 -4.18
N VAL A 140 -10.25 -3.54 -3.98
CA VAL A 140 -8.89 -4.07 -4.11
C VAL A 140 -8.59 -5.16 -3.07
N ARG A 141 -9.13 -5.03 -1.85
CA ARG A 141 -9.00 -6.08 -0.83
C ARG A 141 -9.69 -7.39 -1.26
N ARG A 142 -10.91 -7.30 -1.81
CA ARG A 142 -11.60 -8.48 -2.35
C ARG A 142 -10.84 -9.10 -3.50
N ARG A 143 -10.33 -8.27 -4.40
CA ARG A 143 -9.56 -8.75 -5.57
C ARG A 143 -8.27 -9.46 -5.13
N LEU A 144 -7.54 -8.92 -4.15
CA LEU A 144 -6.38 -9.57 -3.57
C LEU A 144 -6.70 -11.01 -3.10
N GLN A 145 -7.81 -11.22 -2.38
CA GLN A 145 -8.16 -12.54 -1.88
C GLN A 145 -8.47 -13.53 -3.02
N ILE A 146 -9.17 -13.08 -4.06
CA ILE A 146 -9.46 -13.90 -5.24
C ILE A 146 -8.16 -14.31 -5.96
N ILE A 147 -7.25 -13.36 -6.16
CA ILE A 147 -5.97 -13.62 -6.83
C ILE A 147 -5.12 -14.61 -6.01
N LEU A 148 -5.01 -14.42 -4.69
CA LEU A 148 -4.27 -15.32 -3.82
C LEU A 148 -4.83 -16.75 -3.86
N GLU A 149 -6.16 -16.89 -3.82
CA GLU A 149 -6.83 -18.18 -3.89
C GLU A 149 -6.56 -18.88 -5.22
N ARG A 150 -6.71 -18.18 -6.35
CA ARG A 150 -6.47 -18.71 -7.69
C ARG A 150 -5.01 -19.03 -7.98
N ALA A 151 -4.09 -18.26 -7.36
CA ALA A 151 -2.65 -18.50 -7.44
C ALA A 151 -2.16 -19.65 -6.53
N GLY A 152 -3.05 -20.24 -5.72
CA GLY A 152 -2.65 -21.24 -4.73
C GLY A 152 -1.69 -20.69 -3.67
N CYS A 153 -1.83 -19.41 -3.32
CA CYS A 153 -1.03 -18.74 -2.31
C CYS A 153 -1.77 -18.72 -0.96
N LYS A 154 -1.01 -18.60 0.13
CA LYS A 154 -1.62 -18.40 1.46
C LYS A 154 -2.40 -17.09 1.52
N LYS A 155 -3.45 -17.06 2.34
CA LYS A 155 -4.26 -15.85 2.57
C LYS A 155 -3.49 -14.85 3.41
N ILE A 156 -3.22 -13.69 2.85
CA ILE A 156 -2.59 -12.55 3.51
C ILE A 156 -3.52 -11.32 3.49
N ARG A 157 -3.28 -10.38 4.38
CA ARG A 157 -3.96 -9.07 4.35
C ARG A 157 -3.27 -8.17 3.31
N PHE A 158 -3.94 -7.13 2.86
CA PHE A 158 -3.33 -6.15 1.96
C PHE A 158 -2.06 -5.52 2.58
N HIS A 159 -2.08 -5.24 3.88
CA HIS A 159 -0.92 -4.68 4.58
C HIS A 159 0.29 -5.64 4.64
N ASP A 160 0.05 -6.94 4.52
CA ASP A 160 1.12 -7.93 4.52
C ASP A 160 1.94 -7.92 3.21
N LEU A 161 1.43 -7.33 2.11
CA LEU A 161 2.23 -7.03 0.90
C LEU A 161 3.35 -6.04 1.22
N ARG A 162 3.06 -5.01 2.01
CA ARG A 162 4.07 -4.07 2.49
C ARG A 162 5.10 -4.77 3.41
N HIS A 163 4.68 -5.72 4.23
CA HIS A 163 5.61 -6.54 5.01
C HIS A 163 6.47 -7.42 4.09
N THR A 164 5.88 -7.99 3.04
CA THR A 164 6.60 -8.75 2.01
C THR A 164 7.67 -7.89 1.34
N PHE A 165 7.33 -6.67 0.90
CA PHE A 165 8.30 -5.71 0.36
C PHE A 165 9.44 -5.45 1.34
N ALA A 166 9.11 -5.15 2.61
CA ALA A 166 10.11 -4.81 3.61
C ALA A 166 11.07 -5.97 3.90
N THR A 167 10.53 -7.18 4.09
CA THR A 167 11.33 -8.38 4.33
C THR A 167 12.26 -8.66 3.15
N LEU A 168 11.74 -8.68 1.93
CA LEU A 168 12.55 -8.91 0.74
C LEU A 168 13.59 -7.83 0.53
N SER A 169 13.29 -6.56 0.84
CA SER A 169 14.26 -5.46 0.73
C SER A 169 15.44 -5.66 1.69
N LEU A 170 15.17 -6.05 2.95
CA LEU A 170 16.23 -6.34 3.92
C LEU A 170 17.04 -7.59 3.53
N GLU A 171 16.39 -8.66 3.09
CA GLU A 171 17.06 -9.88 2.59
C GLU A 171 17.97 -9.59 1.40
N ASN A 172 17.63 -8.61 0.56
CA ASN A 172 18.44 -8.17 -0.57
C ASN A 172 19.43 -7.04 -0.21
N GLY A 173 19.67 -6.78 1.08
CA GLY A 173 20.73 -5.89 1.56
C GLY A 173 20.35 -4.40 1.61
N MET A 174 19.06 -4.05 1.50
CA MET A 174 18.65 -2.67 1.72
C MET A 174 18.86 -2.29 3.18
N ASP A 175 19.49 -1.14 3.43
CA ASP A 175 19.67 -0.66 4.80
C ASP A 175 18.35 -0.20 5.43
N VAL A 176 18.25 -0.35 6.76
CA VAL A 176 17.04 -0.07 7.54
C VAL A 176 16.60 1.38 7.44
N LYS A 177 17.55 2.32 7.32
CA LYS A 177 17.24 3.76 7.23
C LYS A 177 16.57 4.10 5.91
N THR A 178 17.09 3.57 4.80
CA THR A 178 16.50 3.69 3.47
C THR A 178 15.10 3.06 3.44
N LEU A 179 14.97 1.83 3.93
CA LEU A 179 13.67 1.17 4.02
C LEU A 179 12.66 1.96 4.86
N SER A 180 13.07 2.46 6.03
CA SER A 180 12.23 3.29 6.90
C SER A 180 11.73 4.56 6.19
N ALA A 181 12.62 5.23 5.45
CA ALA A 181 12.28 6.41 4.65
C ALA A 181 11.27 6.07 3.55
N MET A 182 11.47 4.97 2.81
CA MET A 182 10.55 4.51 1.76
C MET A 182 9.17 4.19 2.33
N LEU A 183 9.14 3.49 3.46
CA LEU A 183 7.89 3.14 4.14
C LEU A 183 7.20 4.36 4.79
N GLY A 184 7.90 5.47 5.00
CA GLY A 184 7.37 6.63 5.71
C GLY A 184 7.09 6.30 7.19
N HIS A 185 8.00 5.58 7.84
CA HIS A 185 8.00 5.40 9.29
C HIS A 185 8.59 6.63 9.97
N VAL A 186 8.03 7.01 11.12
CA VAL A 186 8.50 8.18 11.89
C VAL A 186 9.92 7.98 12.43
N SER A 187 10.31 6.72 12.70
CA SER A 187 11.66 6.37 13.13
C SER A 187 12.10 5.03 12.57
N ALA A 188 13.43 4.87 12.41
CA ALA A 188 14.02 3.58 12.02
C ALA A 188 13.80 2.49 13.07
N ALA A 189 13.64 2.84 14.35
CA ALA A 189 13.27 1.92 15.42
C ALA A 189 11.97 1.17 15.10
N THR A 190 10.96 1.86 14.57
CA THR A 190 9.70 1.20 14.13
C THR A 190 9.94 0.12 13.08
N THR A 191 10.91 0.32 12.19
CA THR A 191 11.25 -0.68 11.16
C THR A 191 11.99 -1.86 11.80
N LEU A 192 12.94 -1.61 12.69
CA LEU A 192 13.65 -2.64 13.45
C LEU A 192 12.69 -3.49 14.28
N ASP A 193 11.83 -2.86 15.09
CA ASP A 193 10.87 -3.55 15.96
C ASP A 193 9.89 -4.47 15.20
N ILE A 194 9.67 -4.19 13.92
CA ILE A 194 8.73 -4.95 13.09
C ILE A 194 9.42 -6.06 12.30
N TYR A 195 10.68 -5.85 11.84
CA TYR A 195 11.32 -6.72 10.84
C TYR A 195 12.64 -7.36 11.28
N THR A 196 13.09 -7.11 12.50
CA THR A 196 14.24 -7.77 13.14
C THR A 196 13.83 -8.49 14.41
#